data_653070d7ae1b8dc3806da439971f1565
#
_entry.id   653070d7ae1b8dc3806da439971f1565
#
_cell.length_a   1.000
_cell.length_b   1.000
_cell.length_c   1.000
_cell.angle_alpha   90.00
_cell.angle_beta   90.00
_cell.angle_gamma   90.00
#
_symmetry.space_group_name_H-M   'P 1'
#
loop_
_entity.id
_entity.type
_entity.pdbx_description
1 polymer ?
#
loop_
_entity_poly.entity_id
_entity_poly.type
_entity_poly.pdbx_seq_one_letter_code
_entity_poly.pdbx_strand_id
1 'polypeptide(L)'
;MRSFASDNNSGVHPLVMEALNRANQNHAVGYGDDPWTKEAVRKIKETFSPDCEPLFVFNGTGSNAVALQLATRPYNLILCAETAHIYVDECGAPARMTGCQIRPIATPDGKLTPELIRPYLKNFGEQHHSQPGAVYISQCSELGTVYTPEELKALTTLAHEYGMYVHMDGARLANACVALNLSFKELTVDCGIDILSFGGTKNGLMLGESVIIFNSDLKKEALYVRKQSAQLASKLRYLSCQFTAYLTDDLWKKNAAHANAMARKLYEGLQTLPDVQFTQKMESNQLFLTMPRPVIDRLMKSYFFYFWNEAENEIRFVTSFDTTEEDIQSLLQAVKDSCLLYTSPSPRDPKTSR
;
A
#
# COMPACT_ATOMS: atom_id res chain seq x y z
N MET A 1 5.80 -23.85 -0.99
CA MET A 1 5.01 -23.27 0.12
C MET A 1 4.28 -22.04 -0.39
N ARG A 2 2.95 -22.00 -0.29
CA ARG A 2 2.19 -20.81 -0.67
C ARG A 2 2.35 -19.73 0.42
N SER A 3 2.51 -18.48 0.00
CA SER A 3 2.66 -17.35 0.90
C SER A 3 1.36 -16.55 0.98
N PHE A 4 0.96 -16.22 2.21
CA PHE A 4 -0.08 -15.25 2.54
C PHE A 4 0.48 -14.08 3.37
N ALA A 5 1.81 -13.90 3.33
CA ALA A 5 2.49 -12.86 4.10
C ALA A 5 2.38 -11.48 3.46
N SER A 6 2.50 -11.42 2.14
CA SER A 6 2.48 -10.18 1.36
C SER A 6 2.21 -10.45 -0.12
N ASP A 7 1.49 -9.54 -0.76
CA ASP A 7 1.34 -9.46 -2.21
C ASP A 7 2.67 -9.16 -2.95
N ASN A 8 3.71 -8.71 -2.25
CA ASN A 8 5.08 -8.66 -2.78
C ASN A 8 5.68 -10.04 -3.08
N ASN A 9 5.12 -11.12 -2.55
CA ASN A 9 5.65 -12.47 -2.72
C ASN A 9 5.12 -13.16 -3.99
N SER A 10 4.17 -12.54 -4.68
CA SER A 10 3.67 -13.00 -5.98
C SER A 10 4.71 -12.79 -7.08
N GLY A 11 4.57 -13.55 -8.15
CA GLY A 11 5.37 -13.35 -9.36
C GLY A 11 4.96 -12.11 -10.16
N VAL A 12 5.57 -11.95 -11.33
CA VAL A 12 5.22 -10.88 -12.28
C VAL A 12 4.08 -11.36 -13.17
N HIS A 13 3.10 -10.49 -13.45
CA HIS A 13 2.01 -10.82 -14.35
C HIS A 13 2.53 -11.07 -15.79
N PRO A 14 2.08 -12.14 -16.51
CA PRO A 14 2.59 -12.49 -17.83
C PRO A 14 2.58 -11.33 -18.84
N LEU A 15 1.51 -10.53 -18.90
CA LEU A 15 1.42 -9.36 -19.78
C LEU A 15 2.46 -8.28 -19.47
N VAL A 16 2.89 -8.16 -18.20
CA VAL A 16 3.98 -7.27 -17.80
C VAL A 16 5.32 -7.82 -18.30
N MET A 17 5.56 -9.13 -18.20
CA MET A 17 6.74 -9.78 -18.77
C MET A 17 6.82 -9.59 -20.28
N GLU A 18 5.70 -9.71 -20.99
CA GLU A 18 5.63 -9.43 -22.41
C GLU A 18 5.97 -7.96 -22.74
N ALA A 19 5.50 -7.00 -21.94
CA ALA A 19 5.84 -5.59 -22.11
C ALA A 19 7.35 -5.35 -21.94
N LEU A 20 7.97 -5.99 -20.94
CA LEU A 20 9.42 -5.95 -20.71
C LEU A 20 10.18 -6.54 -21.91
N ASN A 21 9.75 -7.69 -22.44
CA ASN A 21 10.34 -8.30 -23.61
C ASN A 21 10.23 -7.40 -24.85
N ARG A 22 9.09 -6.73 -25.06
CA ARG A 22 8.93 -5.75 -26.15
C ARG A 22 9.84 -4.54 -25.96
N ALA A 23 9.98 -4.04 -24.73
CA ALA A 23 10.88 -2.92 -24.44
C ALA A 23 12.37 -3.28 -24.55
N ASN A 24 12.72 -4.58 -24.52
CA ASN A 24 14.11 -5.06 -24.63
C ASN A 24 14.61 -5.17 -26.08
N GLN A 25 14.03 -4.42 -27.00
CA GLN A 25 14.44 -4.41 -28.40
C GLN A 25 15.14 -3.10 -28.75
N ASN A 26 16.18 -3.20 -29.57
CA ASN A 26 16.92 -2.07 -30.12
C ASN A 26 17.48 -1.09 -29.07
N HIS A 27 18.10 -0.02 -29.55
CA HIS A 27 18.57 1.07 -28.74
C HIS A 27 17.45 2.10 -28.54
N ALA A 28 17.39 2.69 -27.34
CA ALA A 28 16.53 3.80 -27.01
C ALA A 28 17.30 4.79 -26.12
N VAL A 29 16.96 6.09 -26.25
CA VAL A 29 17.56 7.12 -25.42
C VAL A 29 17.25 6.84 -23.95
N GLY A 30 18.24 7.05 -23.07
CA GLY A 30 18.09 6.81 -21.64
C GLY A 30 17.31 7.89 -20.92
N TYR A 31 17.12 7.69 -19.63
CA TYR A 31 16.59 8.66 -18.66
C TYR A 31 15.18 9.18 -18.93
N GLY A 32 14.40 8.46 -19.75
CA GLY A 32 12.98 8.75 -19.99
C GLY A 32 12.66 9.44 -21.32
N ASP A 33 13.66 9.71 -22.16
CA ASP A 33 13.44 10.28 -23.51
C ASP A 33 13.09 9.23 -24.56
N ASP A 34 12.73 8.02 -24.12
CA ASP A 34 12.37 6.90 -24.96
C ASP A 34 10.85 6.85 -25.23
N PRO A 35 10.42 6.14 -26.29
CA PRO A 35 9.00 6.06 -26.65
C PRO A 35 8.16 5.28 -25.63
N TRP A 36 8.75 4.33 -24.90
CA TRP A 36 8.07 3.54 -23.89
C TRP A 36 7.67 4.39 -22.69
N THR A 37 8.58 5.27 -22.25
CA THR A 37 8.32 6.20 -21.16
C THR A 37 7.28 7.25 -21.57
N LYS A 38 7.34 7.77 -22.80
CA LYS A 38 6.35 8.72 -23.33
C LYS A 38 4.95 8.11 -23.35
N GLU A 39 4.83 6.84 -23.76
CA GLU A 39 3.55 6.13 -23.78
C GLU A 39 3.00 5.88 -22.35
N ALA A 40 3.85 5.48 -21.41
CA ALA A 40 3.44 5.31 -20.02
C ALA A 40 2.97 6.63 -19.38
N VAL A 41 3.69 7.74 -19.64
CA VAL A 41 3.28 9.09 -19.22
C VAL A 41 1.92 9.46 -19.80
N ARG A 42 1.70 9.20 -21.10
CA ARG A 42 0.41 9.44 -21.74
C ARG A 42 -0.72 8.71 -21.07
N LYS A 43 -0.54 7.39 -20.83
CA LYS A 43 -1.56 6.56 -20.16
C LYS A 43 -1.86 7.01 -18.72
N ILE A 44 -0.84 7.38 -17.97
CA ILE A 44 -1.04 7.91 -16.61
C ILE A 44 -1.84 9.22 -16.66
N LYS A 45 -1.52 10.12 -17.59
CA LYS A 45 -2.26 11.37 -17.77
C LYS A 45 -3.72 11.15 -18.18
N GLU A 46 -3.99 10.16 -19.02
CA GLU A 46 -5.35 9.74 -19.38
C GLU A 46 -6.12 9.15 -18.22
N THR A 47 -5.42 8.42 -17.34
CA THR A 47 -6.01 7.72 -16.20
C THR A 47 -6.35 8.65 -15.03
N PHE A 48 -5.50 9.63 -14.76
CA PHE A 48 -5.64 10.53 -13.59
C PHE A 48 -6.06 11.96 -13.99
N SER A 49 -5.17 12.67 -14.67
CA SER A 49 -5.39 14.05 -15.13
C SER A 49 -4.38 14.41 -16.22
N PRO A 50 -4.77 15.14 -17.28
CA PRO A 50 -3.86 15.61 -18.31
C PRO A 50 -2.76 16.52 -17.75
N ASP A 51 -3.03 17.18 -16.63
CA ASP A 51 -2.11 18.12 -15.99
C ASP A 51 -1.17 17.46 -14.99
N CYS A 52 -1.31 16.18 -14.66
CA CYS A 52 -0.42 15.52 -13.69
C CYS A 52 0.99 15.32 -14.26
N GLU A 53 1.99 15.22 -13.36
CA GLU A 53 3.38 14.93 -13.71
C GLU A 53 3.83 13.61 -13.10
N PRO A 54 3.95 12.52 -13.88
CA PRO A 54 4.41 11.23 -13.36
C PRO A 54 5.93 11.10 -13.44
N LEU A 55 6.53 10.62 -12.34
CA LEU A 55 7.96 10.31 -12.22
C LEU A 55 8.12 8.84 -11.86
N PHE A 56 8.69 8.03 -12.73
CA PHE A 56 8.98 6.62 -12.43
C PHE A 56 10.19 6.51 -11.51
N VAL A 57 10.07 5.65 -10.48
CA VAL A 57 11.04 5.41 -9.42
C VAL A 57 11.16 3.91 -9.14
N PHE A 58 12.21 3.47 -8.41
CA PHE A 58 12.51 2.05 -8.26
C PHE A 58 11.59 1.30 -7.29
N ASN A 59 11.13 1.94 -6.21
CA ASN A 59 10.38 1.28 -5.14
C ASN A 59 9.54 2.27 -4.32
N GLY A 60 8.67 1.72 -3.44
CA GLY A 60 7.75 2.49 -2.61
C GLY A 60 8.45 3.46 -1.66
N THR A 61 9.47 3.03 -0.92
CA THR A 61 10.25 3.90 -0.03
C THR A 61 10.87 5.08 -0.78
N GLY A 62 11.44 4.82 -1.98
CA GLY A 62 11.95 5.88 -2.86
C GLY A 62 10.86 6.83 -3.34
N SER A 63 9.68 6.30 -3.64
CA SER A 63 8.50 7.09 -4.02
C SER A 63 8.05 8.01 -2.89
N ASN A 64 7.87 7.46 -1.68
CA ASN A 64 7.47 8.22 -0.50
C ASN A 64 8.51 9.30 -0.14
N ALA A 65 9.80 8.95 -0.20
CA ALA A 65 10.87 9.91 0.06
C ALA A 65 10.89 11.06 -0.95
N VAL A 66 10.75 10.78 -2.25
CA VAL A 66 10.69 11.82 -3.29
C VAL A 66 9.45 12.70 -3.11
N ALA A 67 8.28 12.09 -2.90
CA ALA A 67 7.02 12.80 -2.72
C ALA A 67 7.06 13.75 -1.51
N LEU A 68 7.55 13.26 -0.36
CA LEU A 68 7.65 14.05 0.85
C LEU A 68 8.72 15.14 0.78
N GLN A 69 9.86 14.93 0.09
CA GLN A 69 10.84 16.00 -0.16
C GLN A 69 10.25 17.14 -1.00
N LEU A 70 9.37 16.83 -1.95
CA LEU A 70 8.67 17.84 -2.73
C LEU A 70 7.65 18.61 -1.89
N ALA A 71 6.89 17.89 -1.06
CA ALA A 71 5.80 18.44 -0.26
C ALA A 71 6.24 19.18 1.01
N THR A 72 7.52 19.10 1.41
CA THR A 72 7.96 19.62 2.72
C THR A 72 9.29 20.37 2.64
N ARG A 73 9.60 21.04 3.76
CA ARG A 73 10.91 21.66 4.05
C ARG A 73 11.42 21.14 5.40
N PRO A 74 12.72 21.14 5.68
CA PRO A 74 13.30 20.49 6.88
C PRO A 74 12.70 20.92 8.23
N TYR A 75 12.08 22.08 8.32
CA TYR A 75 11.40 22.57 9.50
C TYR A 75 9.95 22.09 9.64
N ASN A 76 9.46 21.33 8.65
CA ASN A 76 8.09 20.84 8.67
C ASN A 76 7.88 19.62 9.58
N LEU A 77 6.62 19.41 9.91
CA LEU A 77 6.07 18.24 10.56
C LEU A 77 5.22 17.46 9.56
N ILE A 78 5.47 16.18 9.44
CA ILE A 78 4.66 15.26 8.63
C ILE A 78 3.74 14.51 9.60
N LEU A 79 2.42 14.63 9.42
CA LEU A 79 1.41 13.94 10.21
C LEU A 79 1.01 12.63 9.51
N CYS A 80 1.04 11.51 10.22
CA CYS A 80 0.67 10.20 9.69
C CYS A 80 -0.01 9.33 10.76
N ALA A 81 -0.70 8.25 10.35
CA ALA A 81 -1.14 7.23 11.30
C ALA A 81 0.07 6.55 11.97
N GLU A 82 -0.10 6.03 13.18
CA GLU A 82 0.99 5.31 13.88
C GLU A 82 1.41 4.01 13.18
N THR A 83 0.52 3.44 12.35
CA THR A 83 0.78 2.27 11.50
C THR A 83 1.39 2.63 10.15
N ALA A 84 1.54 3.91 9.83
CA ALA A 84 1.99 4.37 8.50
C ALA A 84 3.35 3.79 8.13
N HIS A 85 3.48 3.30 6.90
CA HIS A 85 4.68 2.67 6.37
C HIS A 85 5.93 3.54 6.52
N ILE A 86 5.82 4.84 6.29
CA ILE A 86 6.92 5.82 6.46
C ILE A 86 7.43 5.91 7.90
N TYR A 87 6.61 5.57 8.87
CA TYR A 87 6.97 5.59 10.28
C TYR A 87 7.51 4.25 10.77
N VAL A 88 6.89 3.13 10.33
CA VAL A 88 7.17 1.79 10.87
C VAL A 88 8.20 1.02 10.03
N ASP A 89 8.07 1.00 8.69
CA ASP A 89 8.72 0.01 7.82
C ASP A 89 9.69 0.58 6.78
N GLU A 90 10.10 1.86 6.90
CA GLU A 90 11.05 2.49 5.98
C GLU A 90 12.39 2.85 6.63
N CYS A 91 12.69 2.29 7.80
CA CYS A 91 13.94 2.51 8.52
C CYS A 91 14.35 3.99 8.64
N GLY A 92 13.35 4.89 8.80
CA GLY A 92 13.56 6.32 8.91
C GLY A 92 14.00 7.03 7.61
N ALA A 93 13.91 6.38 6.45
CA ALA A 93 14.35 6.96 5.18
C ALA A 93 13.65 8.30 4.86
N PRO A 94 12.31 8.45 4.98
CA PRO A 94 11.66 9.73 4.73
C PRO A 94 12.13 10.83 5.67
N ALA A 95 12.25 10.56 6.97
CA ALA A 95 12.74 11.53 7.94
C ALA A 95 14.17 11.99 7.63
N ARG A 96 15.07 11.04 7.28
CA ARG A 96 16.45 11.37 6.90
C ARG A 96 16.52 12.20 5.63
N MET A 97 15.72 11.87 4.61
CA MET A 97 15.83 12.53 3.30
C MET A 97 15.13 13.90 3.27
N THR A 98 14.07 14.08 4.05
CA THR A 98 13.35 15.36 4.17
C THR A 98 13.95 16.27 5.24
N GLY A 99 14.57 15.70 6.29
CA GLY A 99 14.95 16.41 7.50
C GLY A 99 13.76 16.74 8.41
N CYS A 100 12.55 16.30 8.07
CA CYS A 100 11.33 16.59 8.81
C CYS A 100 11.14 15.69 10.02
N GLN A 101 10.43 16.19 11.01
CA GLN A 101 9.85 15.38 12.06
C GLN A 101 8.63 14.63 11.51
N ILE A 102 8.57 13.31 11.75
CA ILE A 102 7.36 12.51 11.49
C ILE A 102 6.60 12.34 12.80
N ARG A 103 5.32 12.68 12.80
CA ARG A 103 4.44 12.58 13.96
C ARG A 103 3.41 11.50 13.76
N PRO A 104 3.57 10.32 14.40
CA PRO A 104 2.55 9.29 14.40
C PRO A 104 1.36 9.72 15.26
N ILE A 105 0.16 9.39 14.80
CA ILE A 105 -1.11 9.63 15.45
C ILE A 105 -1.82 8.29 15.62
N ALA A 106 -2.24 7.97 16.85
CA ALA A 106 -2.98 6.75 17.15
C ALA A 106 -4.33 6.73 16.42
N THR A 107 -4.62 5.64 15.79
CA THR A 107 -5.86 5.43 15.04
C THR A 107 -6.42 4.03 15.28
N PRO A 108 -7.76 3.85 15.33
CA PRO A 108 -8.35 2.53 15.54
C PRO A 108 -8.29 1.62 14.30
N ASP A 109 -8.16 2.22 13.13
CA ASP A 109 -8.31 1.54 11.84
C ASP A 109 -7.27 1.95 10.78
N GLY A 110 -6.20 2.63 11.20
CA GLY A 110 -5.14 3.12 10.31
C GLY A 110 -5.50 4.38 9.53
N LYS A 111 -6.67 4.99 9.78
CA LYS A 111 -7.13 6.19 9.07
C LYS A 111 -7.05 7.44 9.93
N LEU A 112 -6.45 8.50 9.38
CA LEU A 112 -6.52 9.84 9.96
C LEU A 112 -7.88 10.48 9.70
N THR A 113 -8.32 11.32 10.64
CA THR A 113 -9.48 12.19 10.47
C THR A 113 -9.12 13.64 10.78
N PRO A 114 -9.91 14.63 10.34
CA PRO A 114 -9.70 16.02 10.71
C PRO A 114 -9.60 16.23 12.23
N GLU A 115 -10.40 15.51 13.02
CA GLU A 115 -10.44 15.62 14.49
C GLU A 115 -9.10 15.15 15.10
N LEU A 116 -8.51 14.08 14.57
CA LEU A 116 -7.21 13.56 15.01
C LEU A 116 -6.05 14.50 14.66
N ILE A 117 -6.17 15.26 13.56
CA ILE A 117 -5.13 16.21 13.10
C ILE A 117 -5.19 17.54 13.86
N ARG A 118 -6.40 18.09 14.13
CA ARG A 118 -6.59 19.43 14.73
C ARG A 118 -5.74 19.72 15.98
N PRO A 119 -5.48 18.79 16.91
CA PRO A 119 -4.62 19.06 18.07
C PRO A 119 -3.20 19.49 17.70
N TYR A 120 -2.67 19.05 16.56
CA TYR A 120 -1.31 19.35 16.08
C TYR A 120 -1.21 20.69 15.36
N LEU A 121 -2.33 21.36 15.10
CA LEU A 121 -2.39 22.66 14.41
C LEU A 121 -2.35 23.85 15.38
N LYS A 122 -2.37 23.62 16.70
CA LYS A 122 -2.46 24.68 17.73
C LYS A 122 -1.30 25.66 17.71
N ASN A 123 -0.11 25.21 17.32
CA ASN A 123 1.11 26.02 17.30
C ASN A 123 1.51 26.40 15.86
N PHE A 124 0.55 26.43 14.96
CA PHE A 124 0.80 26.85 13.58
C PHE A 124 1.23 28.32 13.54
N GLY A 125 2.35 28.59 12.86
CA GLY A 125 2.96 29.92 12.76
C GLY A 125 3.94 30.28 13.90
N GLU A 126 4.10 29.43 14.94
CA GLU A 126 5.00 29.68 16.03
C GLU A 126 6.41 29.13 15.75
N GLN A 127 7.43 30.01 15.75
CA GLN A 127 8.81 29.69 15.33
C GLN A 127 9.52 28.60 16.17
N HIS A 128 9.05 28.33 17.39
CA HIS A 128 9.65 27.34 18.30
C HIS A 128 9.22 25.90 18.01
N HIS A 129 8.24 25.70 17.12
CA HIS A 129 7.66 24.40 16.81
C HIS A 129 7.85 24.03 15.34
N SER A 130 8.07 22.73 15.07
CA SER A 130 8.00 22.21 13.70
C SER A 130 6.62 22.49 13.12
N GLN A 131 6.59 23.06 11.91
CA GLN A 131 5.35 23.51 11.30
C GLN A 131 4.70 22.38 10.51
N PRO A 132 3.41 22.05 10.73
CA PRO A 132 2.70 21.08 9.89
C PRO A 132 2.84 21.45 8.41
N GLY A 133 3.37 20.53 7.60
CA GLY A 133 3.64 20.78 6.18
C GLY A 133 3.01 19.73 5.28
N ALA A 134 2.82 18.51 5.79
CA ALA A 134 2.18 17.45 5.03
C ALA A 134 1.36 16.52 5.93
N VAL A 135 0.27 16.00 5.36
CA VAL A 135 -0.49 14.85 5.85
C VAL A 135 -0.17 13.67 4.94
N TYR A 136 0.31 12.58 5.53
CA TYR A 136 0.54 11.31 4.83
C TYR A 136 -0.57 10.33 5.18
N ILE A 137 -1.15 9.73 4.17
CA ILE A 137 -2.15 8.65 4.29
C ILE A 137 -1.81 7.49 3.38
N SER A 138 -2.24 6.29 3.72
CA SER A 138 -2.12 5.10 2.86
C SER A 138 -3.49 4.64 2.37
N GLN A 139 -3.58 4.30 1.08
CA GLN A 139 -4.79 3.77 0.46
C GLN A 139 -4.47 2.46 -0.30
N CYS A 140 -4.91 1.27 0.14
CA CYS A 140 -5.56 1.05 1.47
C CYS A 140 -4.61 1.35 2.64
N SER A 141 -5.17 1.55 3.84
CA SER A 141 -4.36 1.69 5.05
C SER A 141 -3.55 0.43 5.34
N GLU A 142 -2.58 0.52 6.23
CA GLU A 142 -1.77 -0.64 6.65
C GLU A 142 -2.61 -1.70 7.38
N LEU A 143 -3.76 -1.31 7.92
CA LEU A 143 -4.75 -2.20 8.52
C LEU A 143 -5.81 -2.72 7.53
N GLY A 144 -5.61 -2.49 6.22
CA GLY A 144 -6.47 -3.00 5.15
C GLY A 144 -7.80 -2.28 4.97
N THR A 145 -8.04 -1.21 5.72
CA THR A 145 -9.23 -0.37 5.60
C THR A 145 -9.10 0.61 4.44
N VAL A 146 -10.23 1.16 4.00
CA VAL A 146 -10.30 2.01 2.82
C VAL A 146 -10.91 3.37 3.17
N TYR A 147 -10.22 4.46 2.79
CA TYR A 147 -10.80 5.80 2.85
C TYR A 147 -11.87 5.98 1.77
N THR A 148 -13.04 6.47 2.16
CA THR A 148 -14.07 6.92 1.21
C THR A 148 -13.71 8.29 0.60
N PRO A 149 -14.32 8.68 -0.54
CA PRO A 149 -14.14 10.02 -1.09
C PRO A 149 -14.48 11.15 -0.12
N GLU A 150 -15.48 10.96 0.73
CA GLU A 150 -15.92 11.92 1.75
C GLU A 150 -14.84 12.10 2.83
N GLU A 151 -14.28 11.00 3.33
CA GLU A 151 -13.18 11.02 4.30
C GLU A 151 -11.93 11.70 3.72
N LEU A 152 -11.58 11.40 2.46
CA LEU A 152 -10.46 12.02 1.77
C LEU A 152 -10.66 13.53 1.60
N LYS A 153 -11.83 13.95 1.13
CA LYS A 153 -12.17 15.37 0.96
C LYS A 153 -12.15 16.13 2.27
N ALA A 154 -12.61 15.53 3.36
CA ALA A 154 -12.55 16.16 4.68
C ALA A 154 -11.11 16.42 5.12
N LEU A 155 -10.20 15.44 4.89
CA LEU A 155 -8.77 15.58 5.20
C LEU A 155 -8.08 16.61 4.32
N THR A 156 -8.28 16.56 3.01
CA THR A 156 -7.64 17.48 2.07
C THR A 156 -8.12 18.91 2.28
N THR A 157 -9.41 19.10 2.55
CA THR A 157 -9.96 20.43 2.90
C THR A 157 -9.24 21.02 4.12
N LEU A 158 -9.16 20.25 5.23
CA LEU A 158 -8.46 20.71 6.41
C LEU A 158 -6.98 20.99 6.14
N ALA A 159 -6.30 20.09 5.43
CA ALA A 159 -4.88 20.26 5.10
C ALA A 159 -4.65 21.55 4.31
N HIS A 160 -5.44 21.79 3.29
CA HIS A 160 -5.31 22.96 2.40
C HIS A 160 -5.67 24.28 3.14
N GLU A 161 -6.63 24.28 4.07
CA GLU A 161 -6.90 25.45 4.92
C GLU A 161 -5.67 25.94 5.69
N TYR A 162 -4.74 25.03 6.01
CA TYR A 162 -3.48 25.33 6.71
C TYR A 162 -2.25 25.34 5.80
N GLY A 163 -2.44 25.32 4.48
CA GLY A 163 -1.34 25.31 3.50
C GLY A 163 -0.47 24.03 3.53
N MET A 164 -0.99 22.94 4.09
CA MET A 164 -0.35 21.64 4.07
C MET A 164 -0.69 20.89 2.77
N TYR A 165 0.23 20.02 2.32
CA TYR A 165 -0.02 19.09 1.23
C TYR A 165 -0.47 17.72 1.74
N VAL A 166 -1.28 17.02 0.94
CA VAL A 166 -1.69 15.63 1.22
C VAL A 166 -0.96 14.69 0.28
N HIS A 167 -0.11 13.84 0.86
CA HIS A 167 0.54 12.74 0.17
C HIS A 167 -0.21 11.43 0.43
N MET A 168 -0.63 10.76 -0.65
CA MET A 168 -1.22 9.44 -0.58
C MET A 168 -0.20 8.37 -0.99
N ASP A 169 0.09 7.42 -0.10
CA ASP A 169 0.71 6.16 -0.47
C ASP A 169 -0.35 5.26 -1.09
N GLY A 170 -0.24 5.05 -2.38
CA GLY A 170 -1.13 4.25 -3.20
C GLY A 170 -0.60 2.86 -3.52
N ALA A 171 0.22 2.26 -2.63
CA ALA A 171 0.76 0.91 -2.84
C ALA A 171 -0.33 -0.14 -3.12
N ARG A 172 -1.55 0.08 -2.58
CA ARG A 172 -2.74 -0.75 -2.83
C ARG A 172 -3.95 0.07 -3.28
N LEU A 173 -3.74 1.20 -3.93
CA LEU A 173 -4.82 2.04 -4.45
C LEU A 173 -5.76 1.28 -5.39
N ALA A 174 -5.23 0.36 -6.20
CA ALA A 174 -6.02 -0.49 -7.08
C ALA A 174 -7.05 -1.32 -6.30
N ASN A 175 -6.66 -1.90 -5.16
CA ASN A 175 -7.55 -2.68 -4.30
C ASN A 175 -8.66 -1.81 -3.70
N ALA A 176 -8.35 -0.58 -3.28
CA ALA A 176 -9.32 0.39 -2.78
C ALA A 176 -10.31 0.83 -3.87
N CYS A 177 -9.81 1.14 -5.08
CA CYS A 177 -10.66 1.49 -6.22
C CYS A 177 -11.67 0.39 -6.55
N VAL A 178 -11.21 -0.87 -6.56
CA VAL A 178 -12.09 -2.01 -6.78
C VAL A 178 -13.11 -2.18 -5.64
N ALA A 179 -12.67 -2.04 -4.40
CA ALA A 179 -13.55 -2.18 -3.23
C ALA A 179 -14.70 -1.16 -3.24
N LEU A 180 -14.43 0.06 -3.68
CA LEU A 180 -15.40 1.15 -3.76
C LEU A 180 -16.09 1.25 -5.13
N ASN A 181 -15.66 0.47 -6.12
CA ASN A 181 -16.07 0.58 -7.52
C ASN A 181 -15.88 1.99 -8.10
N LEU A 182 -14.71 2.58 -7.83
CA LEU A 182 -14.31 3.92 -8.28
C LEU A 182 -13.06 3.85 -9.16
N SER A 183 -12.85 4.89 -9.96
CA SER A 183 -11.62 5.10 -10.73
C SER A 183 -10.50 5.66 -9.86
N PHE A 184 -9.26 5.58 -10.35
CA PHE A 184 -8.13 6.23 -9.71
C PHE A 184 -8.32 7.74 -9.57
N LYS A 185 -8.88 8.40 -10.59
CA LYS A 185 -9.18 9.85 -10.58
C LYS A 185 -10.13 10.22 -9.45
N GLU A 186 -11.24 9.47 -9.29
CA GLU A 186 -12.25 9.74 -8.26
C GLU A 186 -11.70 9.59 -6.83
N LEU A 187 -10.72 8.69 -6.60
CA LEU A 187 -10.09 8.52 -5.28
C LEU A 187 -8.83 9.36 -5.06
N THR A 188 -8.40 10.15 -6.02
CA THR A 188 -7.18 10.98 -5.90
C THR A 188 -7.46 12.43 -6.27
N VAL A 189 -7.48 12.74 -7.56
CA VAL A 189 -7.63 14.13 -8.08
C VAL A 189 -8.91 14.77 -7.58
N ASP A 190 -10.04 14.06 -7.70
CA ASP A 190 -11.37 14.59 -7.33
C ASP A 190 -11.56 14.69 -5.81
N CYS A 191 -10.63 14.10 -5.04
CA CYS A 191 -10.57 14.22 -3.58
C CYS A 191 -9.54 15.25 -3.11
N GLY A 192 -8.81 15.92 -4.00
CA GLY A 192 -7.85 16.96 -3.65
C GLY A 192 -6.49 16.43 -3.16
N ILE A 193 -6.09 15.22 -3.52
CA ILE A 193 -4.73 14.70 -3.25
C ILE A 193 -3.72 15.51 -4.05
N ASP A 194 -2.62 15.95 -3.41
CA ASP A 194 -1.59 16.78 -4.04
C ASP A 194 -0.52 15.94 -4.75
N ILE A 195 -0.15 14.81 -4.14
CA ILE A 195 0.90 13.94 -4.65
C ILE A 195 0.61 12.48 -4.24
N LEU A 196 0.87 11.55 -5.16
CA LEU A 196 0.58 10.14 -5.02
C LEU A 196 1.83 9.30 -5.24
N SER A 197 2.13 8.36 -4.36
CA SER A 197 2.99 7.22 -4.64
C SER A 197 2.13 6.12 -5.28
N PHE A 198 2.11 6.05 -6.62
CA PHE A 198 1.28 5.10 -7.35
C PHE A 198 1.97 3.74 -7.44
N GLY A 199 1.47 2.77 -6.68
CA GLY A 199 2.01 1.42 -6.60
C GLY A 199 1.49 0.48 -7.67
N GLY A 200 2.41 -0.33 -8.19
CA GLY A 200 2.09 -1.42 -9.12
C GLY A 200 2.75 -2.74 -8.75
N THR A 201 3.84 -2.70 -7.99
CA THR A 201 4.62 -3.89 -7.61
C THR A 201 3.76 -4.91 -6.88
N LYS A 202 2.89 -4.51 -5.96
CA LYS A 202 1.99 -5.40 -5.23
C LYS A 202 0.81 -5.92 -6.05
N ASN A 203 0.65 -5.44 -7.28
CA ASN A 203 -0.47 -5.79 -8.15
C ASN A 203 -0.02 -6.30 -9.54
N GLY A 204 1.14 -6.97 -9.59
CA GLY A 204 1.62 -7.73 -10.74
C GLY A 204 2.74 -7.10 -11.55
N LEU A 205 3.26 -5.93 -11.19
CA LEU A 205 4.50 -5.41 -11.79
C LEU A 205 5.71 -6.14 -11.22
N MET A 206 6.83 -6.14 -11.95
CA MET A 206 8.10 -6.72 -11.52
C MET A 206 8.73 -5.84 -10.43
N LEU A 207 8.79 -4.54 -10.68
CA LEU A 207 9.32 -3.52 -9.78
C LEU A 207 8.98 -2.13 -10.33
N GLY A 208 9.02 -1.14 -9.46
CA GLY A 208 8.83 0.25 -9.85
C GLY A 208 7.48 0.81 -9.42
N GLU A 209 7.55 2.08 -9.06
CA GLU A 209 6.43 2.89 -8.64
C GLU A 209 6.42 4.18 -9.47
N SER A 210 5.34 4.93 -9.42
CA SER A 210 5.30 6.27 -10.01
C SER A 210 4.89 7.30 -8.97
N VAL A 211 5.73 8.33 -8.75
CA VAL A 211 5.30 9.54 -8.06
C VAL A 211 4.47 10.35 -9.04
N ILE A 212 3.19 10.53 -8.76
CA ILE A 212 2.30 11.33 -9.60
C ILE A 212 1.98 12.64 -8.88
N ILE A 213 2.38 13.75 -9.46
CA ILE A 213 2.22 15.08 -8.89
C ILE A 213 1.00 15.74 -9.54
N PHE A 214 -0.03 16.01 -8.72
CA PHE A 214 -1.24 16.69 -9.16
C PHE A 214 -1.14 18.20 -8.94
N ASN A 215 -0.59 18.62 -7.78
CA ASN A 215 -0.44 20.03 -7.45
C ASN A 215 0.71 20.68 -8.23
N SER A 216 0.42 21.79 -8.91
CA SER A 216 1.39 22.51 -9.77
C SER A 216 2.61 23.03 -9.03
N ASP A 217 2.45 23.41 -7.77
CA ASP A 217 3.53 24.00 -6.94
C ASP A 217 4.67 23.01 -6.66
N LEU A 218 4.36 21.70 -6.69
CA LEU A 218 5.31 20.63 -6.42
C LEU A 218 6.10 20.18 -7.66
N LYS A 219 5.75 20.64 -8.87
CA LYS A 219 6.35 20.15 -10.12
C LYS A 219 7.73 20.74 -10.42
N LYS A 220 7.97 21.98 -9.99
CA LYS A 220 9.16 22.76 -10.38
C LYS A 220 10.49 22.07 -10.08
N GLU A 221 10.60 21.43 -8.94
CA GLU A 221 11.83 20.79 -8.46
C GLU A 221 11.86 19.27 -8.66
N ALA A 222 10.78 18.69 -9.19
CA ALA A 222 10.50 17.27 -9.20
C ALA A 222 11.60 16.41 -9.86
N LEU A 223 12.12 16.83 -11.01
CA LEU A 223 13.19 16.11 -11.70
C LEU A 223 14.51 16.12 -10.93
N TYR A 224 14.83 17.25 -10.27
CA TYR A 224 16.03 17.40 -9.49
C TYR A 224 15.96 16.55 -8.21
N VAL A 225 14.86 16.59 -7.50
CA VAL A 225 14.62 15.80 -6.28
C VAL A 225 14.68 14.31 -6.62
N ARG A 226 14.01 13.83 -7.67
CA ARG A 226 14.10 12.44 -8.11
C ARG A 226 15.54 12.02 -8.38
N LYS A 227 16.32 12.86 -9.11
CA LYS A 227 17.71 12.56 -9.43
C LYS A 227 18.58 12.54 -8.19
N GLN A 228 18.45 13.53 -7.30
CA GLN A 228 19.21 13.64 -6.05
C GLN A 228 18.92 12.47 -5.12
N SER A 229 17.67 11.97 -5.10
CA SER A 229 17.24 10.79 -4.34
C SER A 229 17.71 9.46 -4.95
N ALA A 230 18.54 9.47 -6.00
CA ALA A 230 18.99 8.28 -6.73
C ALA A 230 17.86 7.44 -7.36
N GLN A 231 16.70 8.05 -7.62
CA GLN A 231 15.50 7.36 -8.13
C GLN A 231 15.33 7.47 -9.66
N LEU A 232 16.29 8.02 -10.39
CA LEU A 232 16.26 8.08 -11.85
C LEU A 232 17.05 6.93 -12.47
N ALA A 233 16.36 5.94 -13.02
CA ALA A 233 16.97 4.83 -13.76
C ALA A 233 17.53 5.29 -15.12
N SER A 234 18.73 4.86 -15.50
CA SER A 234 19.30 5.15 -16.81
C SER A 234 18.49 4.48 -17.95
N LYS A 235 18.10 3.22 -17.76
CA LYS A 235 17.23 2.48 -18.69
C LYS A 235 15.79 2.54 -18.23
N LEU A 236 15.23 3.77 -18.16
CA LEU A 236 13.90 4.01 -17.56
C LEU A 236 12.77 3.25 -18.25
N ARG A 237 12.95 2.93 -19.55
CA ARG A 237 11.97 2.16 -20.33
C ARG A 237 11.52 0.85 -19.67
N TYR A 238 12.38 0.19 -18.86
CA TYR A 238 12.03 -1.07 -18.19
C TYR A 238 11.13 -0.86 -16.96
N LEU A 239 11.15 0.32 -16.35
CA LEU A 239 10.19 0.68 -15.32
C LEU A 239 8.87 1.11 -15.98
N SER A 240 8.93 2.03 -16.94
CA SER A 240 7.77 2.69 -17.51
C SER A 240 6.89 1.77 -18.35
N CYS A 241 7.47 0.86 -19.17
CA CYS A 241 6.69 -0.04 -20.02
C CYS A 241 5.74 -0.96 -19.23
N GLN A 242 6.07 -1.25 -17.98
CA GLN A 242 5.23 -2.03 -17.09
C GLN A 242 3.92 -1.30 -16.77
N PHE A 243 3.98 0.03 -16.56
CA PHE A 243 2.78 0.85 -16.32
C PHE A 243 1.89 0.95 -17.57
N THR A 244 2.49 0.91 -18.76
CA THR A 244 1.72 0.81 -20.01
C THR A 244 0.89 -0.47 -20.03
N ALA A 245 1.48 -1.62 -19.70
CA ALA A 245 0.76 -2.89 -19.62
C ALA A 245 -0.30 -2.85 -18.50
N TYR A 246 0.06 -2.33 -17.34
CA TYR A 246 -0.78 -2.25 -16.16
C TYR A 246 -2.07 -1.45 -16.37
N LEU A 247 -1.97 -0.34 -17.12
CA LEU A 247 -3.09 0.54 -17.43
C LEU A 247 -3.79 0.21 -18.76
N THR A 248 -3.38 -0.86 -19.45
CA THR A 248 -4.04 -1.34 -20.67
C THR A 248 -5.08 -2.41 -20.32
N ASP A 249 -6.25 -2.33 -20.96
CA ASP A 249 -7.35 -3.31 -20.85
C ASP A 249 -7.75 -3.63 -19.40
N ASP A 250 -7.65 -2.63 -18.51
CA ASP A 250 -7.98 -2.73 -17.09
C ASP A 250 -7.23 -3.84 -16.34
N LEU A 251 -5.98 -4.14 -16.74
CA LEU A 251 -5.19 -5.19 -16.08
C LEU A 251 -5.08 -4.94 -14.56
N TRP A 252 -4.82 -3.68 -14.15
CA TRP A 252 -4.78 -3.28 -12.75
C TRP A 252 -6.05 -3.65 -11.98
N LYS A 253 -7.22 -3.44 -12.62
CA LYS A 253 -8.53 -3.70 -12.04
C LYS A 253 -8.80 -5.20 -11.93
N LYS A 254 -8.47 -5.96 -12.97
CA LYS A 254 -8.61 -7.43 -12.99
C LYS A 254 -7.79 -8.08 -11.87
N ASN A 255 -6.52 -7.67 -11.75
CA ASN A 255 -5.62 -8.16 -10.71
C ASN A 255 -6.14 -7.85 -9.29
N ALA A 256 -6.48 -6.59 -9.03
CA ALA A 256 -6.99 -6.17 -7.72
C ALA A 256 -8.35 -6.80 -7.39
N ALA A 257 -9.25 -6.93 -8.36
CA ALA A 257 -10.55 -7.57 -8.18
C ALA A 257 -10.39 -9.05 -7.80
N HIS A 258 -9.47 -9.75 -8.46
CA HIS A 258 -9.17 -11.14 -8.11
C HIS A 258 -8.60 -11.25 -6.70
N ALA A 259 -7.62 -10.43 -6.34
CA ALA A 259 -7.03 -10.41 -4.99
C ALA A 259 -8.09 -10.16 -3.91
N ASN A 260 -8.95 -9.12 -4.09
CA ASN A 260 -10.03 -8.81 -3.15
C ASN A 260 -11.06 -9.95 -3.06
N ALA A 261 -11.38 -10.61 -4.19
CA ALA A 261 -12.32 -11.75 -4.21
C ALA A 261 -11.76 -12.96 -3.43
N MET A 262 -10.46 -13.24 -3.56
CA MET A 262 -9.81 -14.32 -2.80
C MET A 262 -9.78 -13.99 -1.30
N ALA A 263 -9.51 -12.74 -0.92
CA ALA A 263 -9.61 -12.29 0.47
C ALA A 263 -11.02 -12.49 1.03
N ARG A 264 -12.05 -12.14 0.27
CA ARG A 264 -13.46 -12.31 0.66
C ARG A 264 -13.81 -13.78 0.89
N LYS A 265 -13.42 -14.67 -0.03
CA LYS A 265 -13.62 -16.11 0.13
C LYS A 265 -12.95 -16.66 1.39
N LEU A 266 -11.71 -16.20 1.66
CA LEU A 266 -11.00 -16.59 2.87
C LEU A 266 -11.70 -16.05 4.13
N TYR A 267 -12.13 -14.80 4.12
CA TYR A 267 -12.89 -14.18 5.22
C TYR A 267 -14.18 -14.95 5.52
N GLU A 268 -15.01 -15.22 4.50
CA GLU A 268 -16.28 -15.93 4.63
C GLU A 268 -16.09 -17.35 5.21
N GLY A 269 -15.01 -18.03 4.82
CA GLY A 269 -14.68 -19.34 5.37
C GLY A 269 -14.20 -19.30 6.82
N LEU A 270 -13.36 -18.31 7.16
CA LEU A 270 -12.80 -18.17 8.51
C LEU A 270 -13.80 -17.67 9.53
N GLN A 271 -14.72 -16.76 9.19
CA GLN A 271 -15.73 -16.22 10.11
C GLN A 271 -16.68 -17.28 10.69
N THR A 272 -16.74 -18.47 10.09
CA THR A 272 -17.55 -19.59 10.60
C THR A 272 -16.85 -20.36 11.71
N LEU A 273 -15.58 -20.08 12.00
CA LEU A 273 -14.76 -20.81 12.96
C LEU A 273 -14.80 -20.10 14.33
N PRO A 274 -15.15 -20.79 15.43
CA PRO A 274 -15.33 -20.15 16.74
C PRO A 274 -14.03 -19.59 17.34
N ASP A 275 -12.88 -20.16 16.97
CA ASP A 275 -11.57 -19.75 17.50
C ASP A 275 -10.91 -18.63 16.70
N VAL A 276 -11.59 -18.07 15.69
CA VAL A 276 -11.10 -16.98 14.83
C VAL A 276 -11.88 -15.70 15.13
N GLN A 277 -11.16 -14.61 15.41
CA GLN A 277 -11.74 -13.30 15.65
C GLN A 277 -11.05 -12.28 14.76
N PHE A 278 -11.82 -11.57 13.94
CA PHE A 278 -11.29 -10.47 13.10
C PHE A 278 -11.12 -9.22 13.94
N THR A 279 -9.94 -8.61 13.84
CA THR A 279 -9.57 -7.38 14.57
C THR A 279 -9.83 -6.12 13.73
N GLN A 280 -9.86 -6.27 12.40
CA GLN A 280 -10.17 -5.20 11.46
C GLN A 280 -11.26 -5.62 10.48
N LYS A 281 -11.96 -4.63 9.93
CA LYS A 281 -12.91 -4.85 8.81
C LYS A 281 -12.13 -5.30 7.58
N MET A 282 -12.64 -6.31 6.89
CA MET A 282 -12.10 -6.73 5.61
C MET A 282 -12.65 -5.84 4.48
N GLU A 283 -11.85 -4.86 4.03
CA GLU A 283 -12.25 -3.92 2.98
C GLU A 283 -11.36 -4.01 1.73
N SER A 284 -10.28 -4.80 1.79
CA SER A 284 -9.33 -4.98 0.68
C SER A 284 -8.87 -6.43 0.55
N ASN A 285 -7.63 -6.64 0.10
CA ASN A 285 -6.99 -7.95 0.01
C ASN A 285 -6.26 -8.39 1.29
N GLN A 286 -6.51 -7.74 2.42
CA GLN A 286 -5.85 -8.00 3.69
C GLN A 286 -6.86 -8.41 4.76
N LEU A 287 -6.51 -9.42 5.59
CA LEU A 287 -7.29 -9.88 6.73
C LEU A 287 -6.43 -9.82 7.98
N PHE A 288 -6.97 -9.22 9.04
CA PHE A 288 -6.35 -9.14 10.37
C PHE A 288 -7.21 -9.91 11.35
N LEU A 289 -6.61 -10.86 12.05
CA LEU A 289 -7.37 -11.77 12.92
C LEU A 289 -6.49 -12.36 14.01
N THR A 290 -7.14 -12.74 15.10
CA THR A 290 -6.51 -13.53 16.17
C THR A 290 -7.01 -14.96 16.14
N MET A 291 -6.16 -15.88 16.57
CA MET A 291 -6.49 -17.28 16.84
C MET A 291 -5.52 -17.85 17.90
N PRO A 292 -5.85 -19.02 18.52
CA PRO A 292 -4.97 -19.60 19.52
C PRO A 292 -3.55 -19.84 19.01
N ARG A 293 -2.54 -19.50 19.81
CA ARG A 293 -1.11 -19.64 19.46
C ARG A 293 -0.75 -21.02 18.91
N PRO A 294 -1.22 -22.16 19.50
CA PRO A 294 -0.90 -23.48 18.95
C PRO A 294 -1.45 -23.72 17.53
N VAL A 295 -2.56 -23.06 17.16
CA VAL A 295 -3.12 -23.10 15.82
C VAL A 295 -2.20 -22.35 14.85
N ILE A 296 -1.78 -21.14 15.22
CA ILE A 296 -0.85 -20.31 14.43
C ILE A 296 0.47 -21.07 14.20
N ASP A 297 1.10 -21.58 15.28
CA ASP A 297 2.38 -22.29 15.20
C ASP A 297 2.31 -23.54 14.29
N ARG A 298 1.15 -24.20 14.22
CA ARG A 298 0.94 -25.32 13.31
C ARG A 298 0.81 -24.88 11.88
N LEU A 299 0.05 -23.82 11.60
CA LEU A 299 -0.14 -23.26 10.25
C LEU A 299 1.18 -22.75 9.67
N MET A 300 2.02 -22.11 10.49
CA MET A 300 3.32 -21.59 10.07
C MET A 300 4.31 -22.65 9.59
N LYS A 301 4.06 -23.94 9.88
CA LYS A 301 4.87 -25.05 9.34
C LYS A 301 4.61 -25.30 7.86
N SER A 302 3.43 -24.91 7.34
CA SER A 302 3.00 -25.18 5.97
C SER A 302 2.76 -23.93 5.14
N TYR A 303 2.43 -22.83 5.79
CA TYR A 303 2.14 -21.53 5.15
C TYR A 303 3.05 -20.45 5.70
N PHE A 304 3.39 -19.46 4.83
CA PHE A 304 4.15 -18.30 5.26
C PHE A 304 3.22 -17.09 5.39
N PHE A 305 3.16 -16.53 6.60
CA PHE A 305 2.46 -15.28 6.93
C PHE A 305 3.14 -14.63 8.14
N TYR A 306 2.80 -13.37 8.45
CA TYR A 306 3.40 -12.64 9.55
C TYR A 306 2.45 -12.54 10.75
N PHE A 307 3.03 -12.52 11.97
CA PHE A 307 2.37 -11.87 13.08
C PHE A 307 2.29 -10.38 12.80
N TRP A 308 1.11 -9.81 13.01
CA TRP A 308 0.94 -8.36 13.03
C TRP A 308 1.22 -7.82 14.44
N ASN A 309 0.66 -8.47 15.46
CA ASN A 309 0.95 -8.24 16.87
C ASN A 309 1.12 -9.61 17.57
N GLU A 310 2.37 -9.99 17.83
CA GLU A 310 2.67 -11.30 18.40
C GLU A 310 2.17 -11.43 19.85
N ALA A 311 2.14 -10.32 20.62
CA ALA A 311 1.66 -10.34 22.01
C ALA A 311 0.17 -10.69 22.11
N GLU A 312 -0.62 -10.28 21.11
CA GLU A 312 -2.06 -10.52 21.02
C GLU A 312 -2.41 -11.75 20.16
N ASN A 313 -1.41 -12.48 19.65
CA ASN A 313 -1.59 -13.55 18.66
C ASN A 313 -2.36 -13.07 17.42
N GLU A 314 -2.20 -11.81 17.05
CA GLU A 314 -2.78 -11.24 15.84
C GLU A 314 -1.88 -11.53 14.65
N ILE A 315 -2.47 -12.06 13.59
CA ILE A 315 -1.81 -12.36 12.33
C ILE A 315 -2.46 -11.59 11.19
N ARG A 316 -1.70 -11.43 10.09
CA ARG A 316 -2.21 -10.86 8.85
C ARG A 316 -2.11 -11.88 7.73
N PHE A 317 -3.22 -12.12 7.01
CA PHE A 317 -3.22 -12.76 5.71
C PHE A 317 -3.38 -11.74 4.59
N VAL A 318 -2.63 -11.92 3.52
CA VAL A 318 -2.70 -11.10 2.30
C VAL A 318 -2.86 -12.02 1.10
N THR A 319 -3.87 -11.75 0.27
CA THR A 319 -4.05 -12.39 -1.03
C THR A 319 -3.50 -11.51 -2.15
N SER A 320 -3.15 -12.11 -3.26
CA SER A 320 -2.55 -11.45 -4.42
C SER A 320 -3.27 -11.81 -5.72
N PHE A 321 -2.89 -11.18 -6.82
CA PHE A 321 -3.49 -11.40 -8.13
C PHE A 321 -3.35 -12.85 -8.64
N ASP A 322 -2.42 -13.62 -8.08
CA ASP A 322 -2.13 -15.02 -8.45
C ASP A 322 -2.56 -16.04 -7.38
N THR A 323 -3.25 -15.61 -6.32
CA THR A 323 -3.83 -16.50 -5.30
C THR A 323 -4.97 -17.30 -5.94
N THR A 324 -4.90 -18.65 -5.88
CA THR A 324 -5.92 -19.51 -6.47
C THR A 324 -7.02 -19.90 -5.47
N GLU A 325 -8.14 -20.41 -5.98
CA GLU A 325 -9.20 -20.96 -5.12
C GLU A 325 -8.71 -22.19 -4.34
N GLU A 326 -7.86 -23.00 -4.91
CA GLU A 326 -7.24 -24.15 -4.28
C GLU A 326 -6.34 -23.71 -3.11
N ASP A 327 -5.62 -22.61 -3.25
CA ASP A 327 -4.83 -22.02 -2.15
C ASP A 327 -5.73 -21.64 -0.96
N ILE A 328 -6.87 -20.99 -1.25
CA ILE A 328 -7.85 -20.58 -0.23
C ILE A 328 -8.47 -21.80 0.45
N GLN A 329 -8.93 -22.78 -0.32
CA GLN A 329 -9.53 -24.00 0.23
C GLN A 329 -8.53 -24.78 1.08
N SER A 330 -7.29 -24.91 0.62
CA SER A 330 -6.21 -25.57 1.35
C SER A 330 -5.91 -24.87 2.69
N LEU A 331 -5.83 -23.54 2.70
CA LEU A 331 -5.61 -22.77 3.94
C LEU A 331 -6.80 -22.93 4.90
N LEU A 332 -8.04 -22.78 4.41
CA LEU A 332 -9.25 -22.94 5.21
C LEU A 332 -9.32 -24.33 5.86
N GLN A 333 -9.00 -25.39 5.10
CA GLN A 333 -8.98 -26.75 5.64
C GLN A 333 -7.90 -26.90 6.72
N ALA A 334 -6.70 -26.37 6.48
CA ALA A 334 -5.61 -26.40 7.46
C ALA A 334 -5.95 -25.68 8.77
N VAL A 335 -6.66 -24.54 8.70
CA VAL A 335 -7.16 -23.82 9.89
C VAL A 335 -8.18 -24.68 10.63
N LYS A 336 -9.19 -25.24 9.93
CA LYS A 336 -10.20 -26.12 10.53
C LYS A 336 -9.57 -27.32 11.27
N ASP A 337 -8.66 -28.02 10.60
CA ASP A 337 -7.98 -29.17 11.19
C ASP A 337 -7.13 -28.79 12.41
N SER A 338 -6.51 -27.62 12.35
CA SER A 338 -5.70 -27.10 13.46
C SER A 338 -6.54 -26.71 14.69
N CYS A 339 -7.73 -26.12 14.47
CA CYS A 339 -8.68 -25.80 15.53
C CYS A 339 -9.27 -27.07 16.16
N LEU A 340 -9.68 -28.06 15.36
CA LEU A 340 -10.20 -29.35 15.86
C LEU A 340 -9.19 -30.08 16.75
N LEU A 341 -7.93 -30.08 16.37
CA LEU A 341 -6.87 -30.70 17.18
C LEU A 341 -6.57 -29.91 18.46
N TYR A 342 -6.81 -28.59 18.47
CA TYR A 342 -6.67 -27.76 19.67
C TYR A 342 -7.80 -27.97 20.66
N THR A 343 -9.04 -28.14 20.21
CA THR A 343 -10.23 -28.33 21.04
C THR A 343 -10.44 -29.79 21.49
N SER A 344 -9.78 -30.77 20.86
CA SER A 344 -9.86 -32.16 21.24
C SER A 344 -9.13 -32.38 22.58
N PRO A 345 -9.75 -32.98 23.61
CA PRO A 345 -9.06 -33.29 24.86
C PRO A 345 -7.89 -34.23 24.56
N SER A 346 -6.69 -33.87 25.05
CA SER A 346 -5.53 -34.76 25.02
C SER A 346 -5.93 -36.11 25.68
N PRO A 347 -5.59 -37.28 25.10
CA PRO A 347 -5.79 -38.53 25.75
C PRO A 347 -5.09 -38.44 27.11
N ARG A 348 -5.86 -38.49 28.21
CA ARG A 348 -5.27 -38.54 29.55
C ARG A 348 -4.39 -39.80 29.62
N ASP A 349 -3.13 -39.63 29.99
CA ASP A 349 -2.30 -40.76 30.36
C ASP A 349 -3.08 -41.66 31.31
N PRO A 350 -3.17 -42.97 31.06
CA PRO A 350 -3.85 -43.88 31.99
C PRO A 350 -3.14 -43.77 33.33
N LYS A 351 -3.89 -43.31 34.36
CA LYS A 351 -3.40 -43.35 35.72
C LYS A 351 -2.98 -44.80 36.01
N THR A 352 -1.69 -45.03 36.11
CA THR A 352 -1.16 -46.25 36.72
C THR A 352 -1.57 -46.22 38.20
N SER A 353 -2.67 -46.91 38.49
CA SER A 353 -3.03 -47.26 39.84
C SER A 353 -2.00 -48.28 40.36
N ARG A 354 -1.25 -47.88 41.36
CA ARG A 354 -0.67 -48.78 42.34
C ARG A 354 -1.00 -48.29 43.75
#